data_4704e432a31f036a7cd61d2ac0597854
#
_entry.id   4704e432a31f036a7cd61d2ac0597854
#
_cell.length_a   1.000
_cell.length_b   1.000
_cell.length_c   1.000
_cell.angle_alpha   90.00
_cell.angle_beta   90.00
_cell.angle_gamma   90.00
#
_symmetry.space_group_name_H-M   'P 1'
#
loop_
_entity.id
_entity.type
_entity.pdbx_description
1 polymer ?
#
loop_
_entity_poly.entity_id
_entity_poly.type
_entity_poly.pdbx_seq_one_letter_code
_entity_poly.pdbx_strand_id
1 'polypeptide(L)'
;MVCSAVVDDPELRLAAAIDRSKAGESIGNLIGRPKVDLAVSDQLDTMLQAEVRVAVDFTHPEIVMDNVRWAITHAIDVVVGTTGLTDDDLAEIAKLLEDEAGESNVLVASNFAMGAVLMQRFSELAARFFPAVEIIELHHDGKADAPSGTALSTARRIQGGRAQPYSGPADESIPGVRGGDVDGIRVHSVRLPGLVAHQEVVFGAMGQTLTIRHDSTDRSSFMPGVMLAIKAVSTRPGLTVGLEPLLDLPPSR
;
A
#
# COMPACT_ATOMS: atom_id res chain seq x y z
N MET A 1 1.97 -12.15 9.88
CA MET A 1 2.19 -12.34 8.42
C MET A 1 3.57 -11.85 8.01
N VAL A 2 3.93 -10.56 8.22
CA VAL A 2 5.27 -10.05 7.85
C VAL A 2 6.39 -10.88 8.50
N CYS A 3 6.34 -11.09 9.83
CA CYS A 3 7.34 -11.90 10.52
C CYS A 3 7.48 -13.32 9.93
N SER A 4 6.35 -13.96 9.53
CA SER A 4 6.41 -15.28 8.87
C SER A 4 7.11 -15.19 7.52
N ALA A 5 6.78 -14.18 6.70
CA ALA A 5 7.40 -14.00 5.40
C ALA A 5 8.91 -13.72 5.52
N VAL A 6 9.32 -12.92 6.50
CA VAL A 6 10.75 -12.64 6.78
C VAL A 6 11.48 -13.91 7.23
N VAL A 7 10.87 -14.73 8.09
CA VAL A 7 11.47 -16.01 8.55
C VAL A 7 11.60 -17.03 7.42
N ASP A 8 10.66 -17.03 6.48
CA ASP A 8 10.65 -17.97 5.34
C ASP A 8 11.58 -17.50 4.18
N ASP A 9 12.11 -16.26 4.23
CA ASP A 9 13.05 -15.73 3.21
C ASP A 9 14.51 -15.99 3.61
N PRO A 10 15.30 -16.69 2.77
CA PRO A 10 16.67 -17.08 3.10
C PRO A 10 17.67 -15.90 3.14
N GLU A 11 17.32 -14.73 2.60
CA GLU A 11 18.18 -13.55 2.57
C GLU A 11 17.93 -12.60 3.75
N LEU A 12 16.89 -12.89 4.58
CA LEU A 12 16.48 -12.04 5.68
C LEU A 12 16.58 -12.77 7.03
N ARG A 13 16.79 -12.00 8.07
CA ARG A 13 16.76 -12.46 9.46
C ARG A 13 15.76 -11.62 10.25
N LEU A 14 14.78 -12.26 10.86
CA LEU A 14 13.91 -11.61 11.85
C LEU A 14 14.74 -11.35 13.11
N ALA A 15 15.15 -10.11 13.33
CA ALA A 15 16.05 -9.71 14.42
C ALA A 15 15.30 -9.21 15.66
N ALA A 16 14.17 -8.53 15.47
CA ALA A 16 13.32 -8.02 16.55
C ALA A 16 11.84 -8.07 16.13
N ALA A 17 10.96 -8.10 17.13
CA ALA A 17 9.51 -7.92 16.96
C ALA A 17 9.01 -7.03 18.09
N ILE A 18 8.31 -5.94 17.73
CA ILE A 18 7.83 -4.94 18.68
C ILE A 18 6.30 -4.91 18.66
N ASP A 19 5.69 -5.15 19.81
CA ASP A 19 4.24 -5.03 20.00
C ASP A 19 3.93 -4.88 21.50
N ARG A 20 3.30 -3.78 21.89
CA ARG A 20 2.98 -3.49 23.30
C ARG A 20 2.00 -4.50 23.91
N SER A 21 1.08 -5.01 23.08
CA SER A 21 0.05 -5.94 23.56
C SER A 21 0.54 -7.39 23.68
N LYS A 22 1.68 -7.70 23.05
CA LYS A 22 2.27 -9.05 22.94
C LYS A 22 3.63 -9.17 23.62
N ALA A 23 4.05 -8.15 24.34
CA ALA A 23 5.36 -8.12 25.00
C ALA A 23 5.56 -9.36 25.89
N GLY A 24 6.71 -10.01 25.75
CA GLY A 24 7.07 -11.25 26.44
C GLY A 24 6.56 -12.54 25.78
N GLU A 25 5.66 -12.48 24.80
CA GLU A 25 5.23 -13.67 24.06
C GLU A 25 6.33 -14.12 23.06
N SER A 26 6.41 -15.42 22.79
CA SER A 26 7.31 -15.95 21.76
C SER A 26 6.75 -15.65 20.39
N ILE A 27 7.53 -14.91 19.54
CA ILE A 27 7.13 -14.67 18.14
C ILE A 27 7.03 -15.99 17.38
N GLY A 28 7.92 -16.97 17.66
CA GLY A 28 7.88 -18.28 17.04
C GLY A 28 6.55 -19.00 17.25
N ASN A 29 6.00 -18.92 18.45
CA ASN A 29 4.68 -19.49 18.75
C ASN A 29 3.56 -18.72 18.03
N LEU A 30 3.62 -17.39 18.03
CA LEU A 30 2.62 -16.53 17.40
C LEU A 30 2.52 -16.75 15.88
N ILE A 31 3.64 -17.05 15.22
CA ILE A 31 3.67 -17.26 13.76
C ILE A 31 3.66 -18.74 13.34
N GLY A 32 3.55 -19.68 14.29
CA GLY A 32 3.58 -21.12 14.00
C GLY A 32 4.96 -21.64 13.54
N ARG A 33 6.03 -21.00 14.00
CA ARG A 33 7.44 -21.37 13.73
C ARG A 33 8.19 -21.55 15.06
N PRO A 34 7.94 -22.62 15.83
CA PRO A 34 8.43 -22.76 17.22
C PRO A 34 9.97 -22.81 17.34
N LYS A 35 10.68 -22.97 16.22
CA LYS A 35 12.15 -22.92 16.19
C LYS A 35 12.70 -21.48 16.21
N VAL A 36 11.87 -20.47 16.00
CA VAL A 36 12.25 -19.06 16.10
C VAL A 36 12.26 -18.67 17.57
N ASP A 37 13.44 -18.58 18.14
CA ASP A 37 13.64 -18.19 19.54
C ASP A 37 13.80 -16.66 19.63
N LEU A 38 12.67 -15.97 19.64
CA LEU A 38 12.62 -14.51 19.73
C LEU A 38 11.39 -14.10 20.53
N ALA A 39 11.59 -13.30 21.58
CA ALA A 39 10.51 -12.71 22.35
C ALA A 39 10.06 -11.39 21.73
N VAL A 40 8.77 -11.10 21.77
CA VAL A 40 8.21 -9.79 21.42
C VAL A 40 8.58 -8.79 22.52
N SER A 41 9.06 -7.60 22.12
CA SER A 41 9.37 -6.49 23.03
C SER A 41 8.33 -5.37 22.90
N ASP A 42 8.18 -4.57 23.94
CA ASP A 42 7.44 -3.30 23.92
C ASP A 42 8.36 -2.06 23.77
N GLN A 43 9.70 -2.30 23.69
CA GLN A 43 10.72 -1.25 23.62
C GLN A 43 11.36 -1.19 22.24
N LEU A 44 11.39 0.01 21.63
CA LEU A 44 12.05 0.23 20.33
C LEU A 44 13.55 -0.02 20.42
N ASP A 45 14.19 0.29 21.55
CA ASP A 45 15.64 0.09 21.78
C ASP A 45 16.09 -1.37 21.57
N THR A 46 15.17 -2.34 21.64
CA THR A 46 15.45 -3.73 21.29
C THR A 46 15.95 -3.86 19.86
N MET A 47 15.53 -2.98 18.95
CA MET A 47 16.01 -2.97 17.57
C MET A 47 17.49 -2.61 17.48
N LEU A 48 17.97 -1.69 18.32
CA LEU A 48 19.40 -1.32 18.37
C LEU A 48 20.24 -2.48 18.92
N GLN A 49 19.78 -3.12 19.99
CA GLN A 49 20.46 -4.27 20.60
C GLN A 49 20.54 -5.46 19.65
N ALA A 50 19.55 -5.62 18.77
CA ALA A 50 19.46 -6.67 17.77
C ALA A 50 20.12 -6.30 16.42
N GLU A 51 20.73 -5.11 16.31
CA GLU A 51 21.38 -4.59 15.09
C GLU A 51 20.43 -4.61 13.88
N VAL A 52 19.18 -4.15 14.10
CA VAL A 52 18.18 -4.07 13.03
C VAL A 52 18.62 -3.03 11.99
N ARG A 53 18.59 -3.40 10.72
CA ARG A 53 18.89 -2.51 9.60
C ARG A 53 17.64 -1.94 8.95
N VAL A 54 16.56 -2.72 8.92
CA VAL A 54 15.28 -2.33 8.31
C VAL A 54 14.15 -2.63 9.28
N ALA A 55 13.39 -1.63 9.66
CA ALA A 55 12.15 -1.76 10.40
C ALA A 55 10.95 -1.78 9.45
N VAL A 56 9.91 -2.53 9.81
CA VAL A 56 8.64 -2.59 9.06
C VAL A 56 7.52 -2.16 9.98
N ASP A 57 6.85 -1.04 9.66
CA ASP A 57 5.76 -0.50 10.45
C ASP A 57 4.38 -0.78 9.83
N PHE A 58 3.57 -1.58 10.53
CA PHE A 58 2.14 -1.79 10.28
C PHE A 58 1.35 -1.55 11.57
N THR A 59 1.59 -0.42 12.21
CA THR A 59 1.00 -0.08 13.50
C THR A 59 -0.33 0.69 13.34
N HIS A 60 -0.39 1.92 13.81
CA HIS A 60 -1.58 2.76 13.80
C HIS A 60 -1.22 4.19 13.39
N PRO A 61 -2.10 4.94 12.70
CA PRO A 61 -1.84 6.32 12.26
C PRO A 61 -1.35 7.27 13.39
N GLU A 62 -1.83 7.05 14.62
CA GLU A 62 -1.48 7.90 15.77
C GLU A 62 -0.04 7.72 16.27
N ILE A 63 0.63 6.61 15.92
CA ILE A 63 1.96 6.28 16.45
C ILE A 63 3.03 6.07 15.39
N VAL A 64 2.65 5.90 14.14
CA VAL A 64 3.58 5.59 13.04
C VAL A 64 4.66 6.67 12.89
N MET A 65 4.29 7.95 13.00
CA MET A 65 5.25 9.06 12.86
C MET A 65 6.29 9.06 13.99
N ASP A 66 5.89 8.73 15.22
CA ASP A 66 6.84 8.60 16.33
C ASP A 66 7.83 7.45 16.10
N ASN A 67 7.35 6.31 15.57
CA ASN A 67 8.22 5.19 15.21
C ASN A 67 9.18 5.56 14.07
N VAL A 68 8.69 6.26 13.05
CA VAL A 68 9.52 6.70 11.91
C VAL A 68 10.59 7.70 12.35
N ARG A 69 10.22 8.71 13.16
CA ARG A 69 11.19 9.68 13.75
C ARG A 69 12.27 8.95 14.55
N TRP A 70 11.85 8.03 15.40
CA TRP A 70 12.78 7.26 16.21
C TRP A 70 13.74 6.44 15.32
N ALA A 71 13.25 5.76 14.31
CA ALA A 71 14.08 4.94 13.42
C ALA A 71 15.08 5.79 12.62
N ILE A 72 14.64 6.92 12.05
CA ILE A 72 15.51 7.85 11.31
C ILE A 72 16.66 8.33 12.18
N THR A 73 16.39 8.79 13.41
CA THR A 73 17.41 9.29 14.35
C THR A 73 18.39 8.20 14.83
N HIS A 74 18.07 6.92 14.57
CA HIS A 74 18.93 5.78 14.92
C HIS A 74 19.52 5.06 13.70
N ALA A 75 19.50 5.70 12.52
CA ALA A 75 20.05 5.18 11.26
C ALA A 75 19.45 3.82 10.86
N ILE A 76 18.15 3.61 11.10
CA ILE A 76 17.39 2.41 10.70
C ILE A 76 16.51 2.76 9.52
N ASP A 77 16.62 2.03 8.42
CA ASP A 77 15.70 2.13 7.29
C ASP A 77 14.28 1.70 7.66
N VAL A 78 13.26 2.31 7.07
CA VAL A 78 11.86 2.01 7.43
C VAL A 78 11.00 1.71 6.21
N VAL A 79 10.24 0.63 6.29
CA VAL A 79 9.13 0.33 5.37
C VAL A 79 7.83 0.56 6.11
N VAL A 80 7.06 1.56 5.69
CA VAL A 80 5.79 1.96 6.32
C VAL A 80 4.61 1.43 5.49
N GLY A 81 3.81 0.57 6.10
CA GLY A 81 2.54 0.07 5.57
C GLY A 81 1.31 0.58 6.33
N THR A 82 1.53 1.31 7.41
CA THR A 82 0.46 2.00 8.14
C THR A 82 -0.15 3.07 7.24
N THR A 83 -1.47 3.04 7.07
CA THR A 83 -2.22 4.01 6.27
C THR A 83 -2.55 5.25 7.09
N GLY A 84 -2.90 6.36 6.42
CA GLY A 84 -3.36 7.58 7.08
C GLY A 84 -2.29 8.66 7.23
N LEU A 85 -1.06 8.45 6.74
CA LEU A 85 -0.09 9.55 6.62
C LEU A 85 -0.60 10.59 5.62
N THR A 86 -0.42 11.86 6.00
CA THR A 86 -0.78 13.04 5.20
C THR A 86 0.40 13.51 4.34
N ASP A 87 0.16 14.44 3.44
CA ASP A 87 1.23 15.09 2.68
C ASP A 87 2.20 15.85 3.59
N ASP A 88 1.71 16.42 4.71
CA ASP A 88 2.54 17.08 5.71
C ASP A 88 3.45 16.07 6.44
N ASP A 89 2.95 14.87 6.76
CA ASP A 89 3.77 13.80 7.33
C ASP A 89 4.87 13.36 6.37
N LEU A 90 4.56 13.22 5.08
CA LEU A 90 5.55 12.88 4.06
C LEU A 90 6.61 13.98 3.90
N ALA A 91 6.21 15.25 3.95
CA ALA A 91 7.13 16.38 3.91
C ALA A 91 8.04 16.42 5.16
N GLU A 92 7.50 16.10 6.33
CA GLU A 92 8.28 15.98 7.56
C GLU A 92 9.30 14.85 7.47
N ILE A 93 8.91 13.67 6.99
CA ILE A 93 9.83 12.53 6.78
C ILE A 93 10.98 12.93 5.84
N ALA A 94 10.65 13.55 4.70
CA ALA A 94 11.66 13.99 3.73
C ALA A 94 12.68 14.95 4.37
N LYS A 95 12.19 15.91 5.17
CA LYS A 95 13.04 16.87 5.89
C LYS A 95 13.92 16.18 6.94
N LEU A 96 13.37 15.28 7.73
CA LEU A 96 14.15 14.54 8.73
C LEU A 96 15.29 13.74 8.09
N LEU A 97 15.05 13.11 6.94
CA LEU A 97 16.07 12.37 6.20
C LEU A 97 17.19 13.29 5.66
N GLU A 98 16.87 14.55 5.30
CA GLU A 98 17.86 15.54 4.92
C GLU A 98 18.68 16.03 6.13
N ASP A 99 18.02 16.29 7.26
CA ASP A 99 18.65 16.80 8.48
C ASP A 99 19.60 15.77 9.12
N GLU A 100 19.30 14.47 9.05
CA GLU A 100 20.11 13.34 9.55
C GLU A 100 21.16 12.84 8.51
N ALA A 101 21.52 13.69 7.56
CA ALA A 101 22.57 13.45 6.55
C ALA A 101 22.36 12.16 5.69
N GLY A 102 21.14 11.67 5.59
CA GLY A 102 20.81 10.52 4.73
C GLY A 102 21.34 9.17 5.23
N GLU A 103 21.52 9.02 6.54
CA GLU A 103 21.96 7.76 7.15
C GLU A 103 20.91 6.65 7.14
N SER A 104 19.65 7.00 6.86
CA SER A 104 18.52 6.08 6.72
C SER A 104 17.66 6.40 5.50
N ASN A 105 16.80 5.46 5.12
CA ASN A 105 15.87 5.60 4.02
C ASN A 105 14.47 5.19 4.47
N VAL A 106 13.44 5.81 3.91
CA VAL A 106 12.04 5.49 4.24
C VAL A 106 11.27 5.17 2.97
N LEU A 107 10.55 4.06 2.99
CA LEU A 107 9.60 3.70 1.95
C LEU A 107 8.19 3.66 2.55
N VAL A 108 7.31 4.52 2.06
CA VAL A 108 5.90 4.58 2.48
C VAL A 108 5.02 4.04 1.36
N ALA A 109 4.23 3.01 1.61
CA ALA A 109 3.27 2.52 0.64
C ALA A 109 1.90 2.24 1.28
N SER A 110 0.86 2.86 0.75
CA SER A 110 -0.53 2.64 1.20
C SER A 110 -1.10 1.30 0.71
N ASN A 111 -0.44 0.64 -0.25
CA ASN A 111 -0.83 -0.66 -0.78
C ASN A 111 0.40 -1.46 -1.22
N PHE A 112 0.54 -2.67 -0.69
CA PHE A 112 1.62 -3.61 -1.02
C PHE A 112 1.16 -4.73 -1.98
N ALA A 113 -0.10 -4.74 -2.43
CA ALA A 113 -0.57 -5.69 -3.42
C ALA A 113 -0.03 -5.32 -4.81
N MET A 114 0.99 -6.02 -5.27
CA MET A 114 1.65 -5.78 -6.56
C MET A 114 0.65 -5.73 -7.73
N GLY A 115 -0.33 -6.65 -7.73
CA GLY A 115 -1.38 -6.67 -8.75
C GLY A 115 -2.25 -5.42 -8.76
N ALA A 116 -2.52 -4.82 -7.57
CA ALA A 116 -3.27 -3.56 -7.49
C ALA A 116 -2.45 -2.38 -8.04
N VAL A 117 -1.15 -2.34 -7.75
CA VAL A 117 -0.23 -1.31 -8.29
C VAL A 117 -0.16 -1.41 -9.82
N LEU A 118 0.02 -2.62 -10.35
CA LEU A 118 0.03 -2.86 -11.80
C LEU A 118 -1.30 -2.51 -12.45
N MET A 119 -2.43 -2.90 -11.84
CA MET A 119 -3.78 -2.54 -12.32
C MET A 119 -3.92 -1.00 -12.44
N GLN A 120 -3.52 -0.24 -11.42
CA GLN A 120 -3.55 1.22 -11.45
C GLN A 120 -2.71 1.77 -12.60
N ARG A 121 -1.49 1.26 -12.76
CA ARG A 121 -0.56 1.72 -13.80
C ARG A 121 -1.06 1.39 -15.21
N PHE A 122 -1.57 0.18 -15.43
CA PHE A 122 -2.13 -0.20 -16.71
C PHE A 122 -3.42 0.58 -17.02
N SER A 123 -4.21 0.89 -16.00
CA SER A 123 -5.41 1.71 -16.15
C SER A 123 -5.07 3.15 -16.55
N GLU A 124 -4.05 3.76 -15.96
CA GLU A 124 -3.52 5.07 -16.36
C GLU A 124 -3.06 5.07 -17.83
N LEU A 125 -2.35 4.02 -18.24
CA LEU A 125 -1.91 3.88 -19.63
C LEU A 125 -3.09 3.70 -20.59
N ALA A 126 -4.05 2.83 -20.26
CA ALA A 126 -5.23 2.55 -21.08
C ALA A 126 -6.12 3.79 -21.25
N ALA A 127 -6.19 4.66 -20.24
CA ALA A 127 -7.00 5.87 -20.26
C ALA A 127 -6.68 6.84 -21.42
N ARG A 128 -5.49 6.74 -22.00
CA ARG A 128 -5.09 7.54 -23.18
C ARG A 128 -5.80 7.12 -24.47
N PHE A 129 -6.28 5.89 -24.51
CA PHE A 129 -6.83 5.26 -25.72
C PHE A 129 -8.33 5.03 -25.64
N PHE A 130 -8.91 5.07 -24.42
CA PHE A 130 -10.33 4.79 -24.19
C PHE A 130 -11.03 6.04 -23.63
N PRO A 131 -12.08 6.56 -24.31
CA PRO A 131 -12.77 7.75 -23.88
C PRO A 131 -13.63 7.54 -22.62
N ALA A 132 -14.18 6.36 -22.41
CA ALA A 132 -15.09 6.03 -21.31
C ALA A 132 -14.45 5.03 -20.35
N VAL A 133 -14.70 5.20 -19.05
CA VAL A 133 -14.22 4.27 -18.02
C VAL A 133 -15.13 4.33 -16.79
N GLU A 134 -15.37 3.19 -16.18
CA GLU A 134 -16.01 3.05 -14.86
C GLU A 134 -15.18 2.11 -13.99
N ILE A 135 -15.24 2.32 -12.68
CA ILE A 135 -14.54 1.51 -11.68
C ILE A 135 -15.56 0.81 -10.81
N ILE A 136 -15.37 -0.49 -10.57
CA ILE A 136 -16.17 -1.29 -9.62
C ILE A 136 -15.18 -1.81 -8.57
N GLU A 137 -15.36 -1.39 -7.30
CA GLU A 137 -14.56 -1.90 -6.20
C GLU A 137 -15.42 -2.71 -5.26
N LEU A 138 -14.89 -3.85 -4.79
CA LEU A 138 -15.67 -4.80 -4.00
C LEU A 138 -14.83 -5.19 -2.77
N HIS A 139 -15.42 -5.03 -1.58
CA HIS A 139 -14.76 -5.36 -0.31
C HIS A 139 -15.72 -6.08 0.63
N HIS A 140 -15.13 -6.65 1.70
CA HIS A 140 -15.89 -7.23 2.79
C HIS A 140 -16.81 -6.19 3.43
N ASP A 141 -17.88 -6.64 4.04
CA ASP A 141 -18.95 -5.83 4.65
C ASP A 141 -18.47 -5.00 5.86
N GLY A 142 -17.37 -5.39 6.50
CA GLY A 142 -16.75 -4.62 7.58
C GLY A 142 -15.89 -3.43 7.16
N LYS A 143 -15.72 -3.14 5.84
CA LYS A 143 -14.98 -1.97 5.37
C LYS A 143 -15.83 -0.71 5.44
N ALA A 144 -15.44 0.24 6.30
CA ALA A 144 -16.23 1.43 6.61
C ALA A 144 -16.23 2.49 5.50
N ASP A 145 -15.08 2.70 4.84
CA ASP A 145 -14.95 3.69 3.77
C ASP A 145 -15.48 3.17 2.42
N ALA A 146 -16.13 4.04 1.68
CA ALA A 146 -16.57 3.82 0.30
C ALA A 146 -16.56 5.18 -0.46
N PRO A 147 -15.89 5.28 -1.62
CA PRO A 147 -15.03 4.27 -2.24
C PRO A 147 -13.75 3.99 -1.45
N SER A 148 -13.09 2.86 -1.77
CA SER A 148 -11.79 2.53 -1.18
C SER A 148 -10.69 3.52 -1.61
N GLY A 149 -9.64 3.69 -0.78
CA GLY A 149 -8.50 4.53 -1.13
C GLY A 149 -7.83 4.13 -2.45
N THR A 150 -7.78 2.83 -2.74
CA THR A 150 -7.26 2.31 -4.04
C THR A 150 -8.13 2.75 -5.20
N ALA A 151 -9.46 2.71 -5.07
CA ALA A 151 -10.38 3.16 -6.13
C ALA A 151 -10.27 4.67 -6.38
N LEU A 152 -10.18 5.47 -5.31
CA LEU A 152 -9.95 6.91 -5.41
C LEU A 152 -8.61 7.23 -6.11
N SER A 153 -7.54 6.55 -5.73
CA SER A 153 -6.23 6.71 -6.36
C SER A 153 -6.26 6.29 -7.84
N THR A 154 -6.94 5.18 -8.16
CA THR A 154 -7.11 4.72 -9.55
C THR A 154 -7.86 5.75 -10.38
N ALA A 155 -8.97 6.31 -9.87
CA ALA A 155 -9.75 7.33 -10.58
C ALA A 155 -8.91 8.58 -10.89
N ARG A 156 -8.14 9.09 -9.91
CA ARG A 156 -7.26 10.25 -10.10
C ARG A 156 -6.16 9.99 -11.15
N ARG A 157 -5.55 8.80 -11.15
CA ARG A 157 -4.53 8.41 -12.16
C ARG A 157 -5.13 8.34 -13.56
N ILE A 158 -6.30 7.73 -13.69
CA ILE A 158 -7.03 7.66 -14.96
C ILE A 158 -7.35 9.07 -15.45
N GLN A 159 -7.83 9.94 -14.57
CA GLN A 159 -8.16 11.33 -14.89
C GLN A 159 -6.92 12.09 -15.42
N GLY A 160 -5.78 11.95 -14.76
CA GLY A 160 -4.51 12.56 -15.20
C GLY A 160 -4.00 12.02 -16.55
N GLY A 161 -4.33 10.77 -16.88
CA GLY A 161 -3.94 10.13 -18.15
C GLY A 161 -4.90 10.40 -19.33
N ARG A 162 -6.11 10.89 -19.10
CA ARG A 162 -7.15 11.08 -20.14
C ARG A 162 -6.88 12.30 -21.01
N ALA A 163 -7.12 12.13 -22.31
CA ALA A 163 -7.04 13.25 -23.27
C ALA A 163 -8.27 14.17 -23.21
N GLN A 164 -9.45 13.63 -22.92
CA GLN A 164 -10.71 14.36 -22.82
C GLN A 164 -11.67 13.73 -21.80
N PRO A 165 -12.48 14.54 -21.06
CA PRO A 165 -13.52 14.00 -20.20
C PRO A 165 -14.62 13.34 -21.05
N TYR A 166 -15.16 12.22 -20.56
CA TYR A 166 -16.32 11.56 -21.14
C TYR A 166 -17.55 11.88 -20.28
N SER A 167 -18.62 12.38 -20.91
CA SER A 167 -19.92 12.52 -20.28
C SER A 167 -20.86 11.46 -20.85
N GLY A 168 -21.15 10.43 -20.04
CA GLY A 168 -22.18 9.44 -20.37
C GLY A 168 -23.60 9.98 -20.14
N PRO A 169 -24.63 9.12 -20.36
CA PRO A 169 -26.01 9.47 -20.04
C PRO A 169 -26.16 9.92 -18.58
N ALA A 170 -26.86 11.04 -18.37
CA ALA A 170 -27.05 11.65 -17.05
C ALA A 170 -28.37 11.24 -16.38
N ASP A 171 -29.33 10.67 -17.14
CA ASP A 171 -30.64 10.32 -16.62
C ASP A 171 -30.58 9.06 -15.74
N GLU A 172 -30.99 9.19 -14.49
CA GLU A 172 -31.08 8.10 -13.51
C GLU A 172 -32.53 7.91 -13.09
N SER A 173 -33.08 6.71 -13.29
CA SER A 173 -34.41 6.36 -12.79
C SER A 173 -34.44 6.19 -11.28
N ILE A 174 -33.30 5.89 -10.68
CA ILE A 174 -33.08 5.84 -9.24
C ILE A 174 -31.80 6.63 -8.96
N PRO A 175 -31.84 7.67 -8.11
CA PRO A 175 -30.66 8.47 -7.79
C PRO A 175 -29.48 7.63 -7.29
N GLY A 176 -28.29 7.85 -7.86
CA GLY A 176 -27.06 7.17 -7.48
C GLY A 176 -26.86 5.78 -8.10
N VAL A 177 -27.78 5.31 -8.97
CA VAL A 177 -27.65 4.00 -9.62
C VAL A 177 -26.41 3.91 -10.52
N ARG A 178 -25.91 5.05 -10.99
CA ARG A 178 -24.69 5.16 -11.81
C ARG A 178 -23.42 5.32 -10.96
N GLY A 179 -23.49 5.04 -9.65
CA GLY A 179 -22.35 5.17 -8.73
C GLY A 179 -22.01 6.63 -8.39
N GLY A 180 -20.94 6.80 -7.61
CA GLY A 180 -20.39 8.12 -7.27
C GLY A 180 -19.51 8.67 -8.39
N ASP A 181 -19.40 10.01 -8.46
CA ASP A 181 -18.46 10.67 -9.37
C ASP A 181 -17.17 11.04 -8.62
N VAL A 182 -16.05 10.62 -9.16
CA VAL A 182 -14.71 10.98 -8.66
C VAL A 182 -13.93 11.60 -9.83
N ASP A 183 -13.87 12.91 -9.86
CA ASP A 183 -13.17 13.67 -10.90
C ASP A 183 -13.60 13.28 -12.35
N GLY A 184 -14.89 13.03 -12.55
CA GLY A 184 -15.47 12.61 -13.83
C GLY A 184 -15.29 11.12 -14.16
N ILE A 185 -14.91 10.29 -13.18
CA ILE A 185 -14.88 8.83 -13.26
C ILE A 185 -15.99 8.27 -12.37
N ARG A 186 -16.85 7.41 -12.93
CA ARG A 186 -17.87 6.71 -12.15
C ARG A 186 -17.26 5.57 -11.34
N VAL A 187 -17.54 5.56 -10.04
CA VAL A 187 -17.05 4.55 -9.10
C VAL A 187 -18.22 3.88 -8.40
N HIS A 188 -18.26 2.57 -8.46
CA HIS A 188 -19.26 1.72 -7.82
C HIS A 188 -18.62 0.94 -6.68
N SER A 189 -19.21 0.99 -5.49
CA SER A 189 -18.70 0.32 -4.30
C SER A 189 -19.63 -0.81 -3.87
N VAL A 190 -19.09 -2.03 -3.78
CA VAL A 190 -19.81 -3.22 -3.30
C VAL A 190 -19.26 -3.62 -1.94
N ARG A 191 -20.15 -3.93 -0.98
CA ARG A 191 -19.82 -4.43 0.36
C ARG A 191 -20.62 -5.69 0.62
N LEU A 192 -19.93 -6.87 0.64
CA LEU A 192 -20.57 -8.17 0.84
C LEU A 192 -19.69 -9.10 1.69
N PRO A 193 -20.27 -9.96 2.53
CA PRO A 193 -19.56 -11.05 3.16
C PRO A 193 -18.93 -11.98 2.10
N GLY A 194 -17.73 -12.49 2.38
CA GLY A 194 -17.00 -13.37 1.48
C GLY A 194 -16.06 -12.67 0.50
N LEU A 195 -16.18 -11.35 0.33
CA LEU A 195 -15.20 -10.54 -0.40
C LEU A 195 -14.02 -10.18 0.51
N VAL A 196 -12.86 -9.93 -0.10
CA VAL A 196 -11.67 -9.41 0.60
C VAL A 196 -11.36 -8.00 0.10
N ALA A 197 -10.72 -7.88 -1.07
CA ALA A 197 -10.42 -6.61 -1.72
C ALA A 197 -10.26 -6.84 -3.23
N HIS A 198 -11.16 -6.28 -4.00
CA HIS A 198 -11.22 -6.48 -5.45
C HIS A 198 -11.46 -5.15 -6.13
N GLN A 199 -10.92 -4.98 -7.33
CA GLN A 199 -11.23 -3.83 -8.17
C GLN A 199 -11.20 -4.23 -9.64
N GLU A 200 -12.20 -3.73 -10.36
CA GLU A 200 -12.34 -3.87 -11.81
C GLU A 200 -12.42 -2.49 -12.43
N VAL A 201 -11.62 -2.24 -13.46
CA VAL A 201 -11.62 -1.01 -14.25
C VAL A 201 -12.07 -1.37 -15.65
N VAL A 202 -13.24 -0.89 -16.04
CA VAL A 202 -13.87 -1.20 -17.31
C VAL A 202 -13.77 0.02 -18.23
N PHE A 203 -13.01 -0.11 -19.29
CA PHE A 203 -12.87 0.88 -20.36
C PHE A 203 -13.78 0.57 -21.52
N GLY A 204 -14.36 1.60 -22.12
CA GLY A 204 -15.25 1.50 -23.27
C GLY A 204 -14.82 2.41 -24.42
N ALA A 205 -14.89 1.86 -25.65
CA ALA A 205 -14.77 2.59 -26.89
C ALA A 205 -15.71 1.99 -27.95
N MET A 206 -15.82 2.62 -29.10
CA MET A 206 -16.69 2.12 -30.17
C MET A 206 -16.32 0.68 -30.54
N GLY A 207 -17.28 -0.25 -30.37
CA GLY A 207 -17.14 -1.65 -30.75
C GLY A 207 -16.25 -2.51 -29.84
N GLN A 208 -15.75 -1.96 -28.69
CA GLN A 208 -14.87 -2.72 -27.81
C GLN A 208 -14.93 -2.26 -26.35
N THR A 209 -14.58 -3.17 -25.46
CA THR A 209 -14.29 -2.89 -24.07
C THR A 209 -12.95 -3.50 -23.69
N LEU A 210 -12.27 -2.90 -22.70
CA LEU A 210 -11.10 -3.47 -22.04
C LEU A 210 -11.38 -3.49 -20.55
N THR A 211 -11.20 -4.64 -19.91
CA THR A 211 -11.33 -4.77 -18.45
C THR A 211 -9.98 -5.14 -17.85
N ILE A 212 -9.58 -4.39 -16.82
CA ILE A 212 -8.40 -4.69 -16.00
C ILE A 212 -8.91 -4.98 -14.59
N ARG A 213 -8.64 -6.20 -14.07
CA ARG A 213 -9.16 -6.65 -12.78
C ARG A 213 -8.03 -7.16 -11.89
N HIS A 214 -8.11 -6.82 -10.61
CA HIS A 214 -7.27 -7.36 -9.56
C HIS A 214 -8.14 -7.88 -8.42
N ASP A 215 -7.85 -9.09 -7.95
CA ASP A 215 -8.51 -9.76 -6.84
C ASP A 215 -7.49 -10.13 -5.77
N SER A 216 -7.60 -9.54 -4.58
CA SER A 216 -6.94 -10.05 -3.37
C SER A 216 -7.91 -10.98 -2.65
N THR A 217 -7.59 -12.25 -2.61
CA THR A 217 -8.40 -13.29 -1.97
C THR A 217 -7.97 -13.57 -0.53
N ASP A 218 -6.77 -13.11 -0.17
CA ASP A 218 -6.19 -13.23 1.16
C ASP A 218 -5.16 -12.13 1.41
N ARG A 219 -4.93 -11.78 2.68
CA ARG A 219 -3.94 -10.74 3.07
C ARG A 219 -2.50 -11.12 2.74
N SER A 220 -2.19 -12.39 2.47
CA SER A 220 -0.87 -12.81 2.00
C SER A 220 -0.49 -12.18 0.65
N SER A 221 -1.46 -11.71 -0.14
CA SER A 221 -1.24 -10.95 -1.38
C SER A 221 -0.38 -9.70 -1.21
N PHE A 222 -0.27 -9.16 0.00
CA PHE A 222 0.61 -8.02 0.30
C PHE A 222 2.07 -8.43 0.51
N MET A 223 2.33 -9.68 0.91
CA MET A 223 3.67 -10.10 1.34
C MET A 223 4.74 -9.97 0.25
N PRO A 224 4.50 -10.30 -1.03
CA PRO A 224 5.51 -10.09 -2.08
C PRO A 224 5.95 -8.62 -2.20
N GLY A 225 5.02 -7.67 -2.09
CA GLY A 225 5.35 -6.24 -2.12
C GLY A 225 6.08 -5.77 -0.87
N VAL A 226 5.71 -6.27 0.32
CA VAL A 226 6.42 -5.97 1.56
C VAL A 226 7.86 -6.49 1.49
N MET A 227 8.07 -7.72 1.03
CA MET A 227 9.39 -8.32 0.89
C MET A 227 10.25 -7.57 -0.13
N LEU A 228 9.67 -7.15 -1.26
CA LEU A 228 10.33 -6.30 -2.24
C LEU A 228 10.78 -4.97 -1.61
N ALA A 229 9.91 -4.32 -0.83
CA ALA A 229 10.21 -3.07 -0.17
C ALA A 229 11.33 -3.22 0.88
N ILE A 230 11.30 -4.25 1.71
CA ILE A 230 12.35 -4.55 2.70
C ILE A 230 13.71 -4.68 2.03
N LYS A 231 13.78 -5.43 0.92
CA LYS A 231 15.05 -5.67 0.19
C LYS A 231 15.53 -4.43 -0.58
N ALA A 232 14.63 -3.54 -0.95
CA ALA A 232 14.95 -2.38 -1.79
C ALA A 232 15.25 -1.10 -1.00
N VAL A 233 14.65 -0.90 0.18
CA VAL A 233 14.68 0.37 0.90
C VAL A 233 16.09 0.88 1.14
N SER A 234 17.03 0.02 1.54
CA SER A 234 18.43 0.41 1.80
C SER A 234 19.21 0.88 0.56
N THR A 235 18.68 0.64 -0.64
CA THR A 235 19.31 1.07 -1.89
C THR A 235 18.59 2.25 -2.55
N ARG A 236 17.60 2.84 -1.87
CA ARG A 236 16.76 3.93 -2.35
C ARG A 236 16.92 5.16 -1.47
N PRO A 237 17.89 6.05 -1.76
CA PRO A 237 18.19 7.19 -0.89
C PRO A 237 16.97 8.08 -0.64
N GLY A 238 16.77 8.45 0.63
CA GLY A 238 15.72 9.37 1.05
C GLY A 238 14.33 8.72 1.15
N LEU A 239 13.30 9.49 0.82
CA LEU A 239 11.91 9.05 0.87
C LEU A 239 11.45 8.47 -0.47
N THR A 240 10.96 7.24 -0.45
CA THR A 240 10.27 6.60 -1.57
C THR A 240 8.78 6.47 -1.25
N VAL A 241 7.89 6.95 -2.11
CA VAL A 241 6.44 6.84 -1.94
C VAL A 241 5.86 5.87 -2.99
N GLY A 242 5.14 4.86 -2.50
CA GLY A 242 4.54 3.79 -3.31
C GLY A 242 5.52 2.68 -3.68
N LEU A 243 4.99 1.60 -4.26
CA LEU A 243 5.80 0.47 -4.76
C LEU A 243 6.23 0.63 -6.22
N GLU A 244 5.63 1.54 -6.98
CA GLU A 244 5.92 1.70 -8.41
C GLU A 244 7.39 1.96 -8.72
N PRO A 245 8.11 2.80 -7.93
CA PRO A 245 9.55 3.02 -8.16
C PRO A 245 10.40 1.74 -8.07
N LEU A 246 9.86 0.68 -7.44
CA LEU A 246 10.54 -0.61 -7.29
C LEU A 246 10.25 -1.58 -8.43
N LEU A 247 9.27 -1.31 -9.29
CA LEU A 247 8.78 -2.25 -10.30
C LEU A 247 9.44 -2.10 -11.66
N ASP A 248 10.40 -1.20 -11.81
CA ASP A 248 11.10 -0.93 -13.08
C ASP A 248 10.15 -0.67 -14.26
N LEU A 249 9.03 -0.02 -13.97
CA LEU A 249 8.01 0.33 -14.95
C LEU A 249 8.39 1.62 -15.69
N PRO A 250 7.98 1.77 -16.98
CA PRO A 250 8.18 3.03 -17.70
C PRO A 250 7.58 4.20 -16.90
N PRO A 251 8.23 5.38 -16.89
CA PRO A 251 7.74 6.53 -16.14
C PRO A 251 6.32 6.93 -16.54
N SER A 252 5.54 7.41 -15.58
CA SER A 252 4.29 8.13 -15.83
C SER A 252 4.62 9.41 -16.60
N ARG A 253 3.97 9.67 -17.72
CA ARG A 253 4.15 10.91 -18.49
C ARG A 253 3.10 11.91 -18.06
#